data_77531f02f7062bf3a56f62d4f311ea8f
#
_entry.id   77531f02f7062bf3a56f62d4f311ea8f
#
_cell.length_a   1.000
_cell.length_b   1.000
_cell.length_c   1.000
_cell.angle_alpha   90.00
_cell.angle_beta   90.00
_cell.angle_gamma   90.00
#
_symmetry.space_group_name_H-M   'P 1'
#
loop_
_entity.id
_entity.type
_entity.pdbx_description
1 polymer ?
#
loop_
_entity_poly.entity_id
_entity_poly.type
_entity_poly.pdbx_seq_one_letter_code
_entity_poly.pdbx_strand_id
1 'polypeptide(L)'
;GREVSGEGIRFAMDQIMSGASGDIQTATFAFGLLAKGITAAELDAAAEGMLSFARPVHDPQLAGVIERGAVDIVGTGGDGANTVNISTMSMIVIAASGVPVLKHGNRAASSKXXXXXXXXXXXXADMLEAFGIDIENGLVTSPEHPDFYVRFLFAARFHPAMRFAGPVRKELAVPTVFNLLGPLTNPARPQAS
;
A
#
# COMPACT_ATOMS: atom_id res chain seq x y z
N GLY A 1 21.71 6.87 16.15
CA GLY A 1 22.38 7.29 14.93
C GLY A 1 21.97 8.70 14.52
N ARG A 2 22.68 9.29 13.57
CA ARG A 2 22.32 10.63 13.07
C ARG A 2 21.19 10.50 12.05
N GLU A 3 20.34 11.50 12.00
CA GLU A 3 19.28 11.61 10.99
C GLU A 3 19.91 11.72 9.60
N VAL A 4 19.31 11.01 8.63
CA VAL A 4 19.71 11.08 7.23
C VAL A 4 18.90 12.20 6.57
N SER A 5 19.57 13.04 5.78
CA SER A 5 18.85 14.12 5.09
C SER A 5 17.78 13.56 4.15
N GLY A 6 16.71 14.31 3.93
CA GLY A 6 15.68 13.93 2.96
C GLY A 6 16.25 13.67 1.58
N GLU A 7 17.27 14.45 1.17
CA GLU A 7 17.97 14.24 -0.10
C GLU A 7 18.64 12.86 -0.12
N GLY A 8 19.33 12.49 0.98
CA GLY A 8 19.98 11.18 1.10
C GLY A 8 18.96 10.04 1.05
N ILE A 9 17.82 10.19 1.72
CA ILE A 9 16.76 9.18 1.67
C ILE A 9 16.20 9.06 0.25
N ARG A 10 15.89 10.19 -0.41
CA ARG A 10 15.35 10.15 -1.79
C ARG A 10 16.36 9.52 -2.75
N PHE A 11 17.66 9.84 -2.60
CA PHE A 11 18.71 9.22 -3.41
C PHE A 11 18.72 7.69 -3.22
N ALA A 12 18.69 7.23 -1.96
CA ALA A 12 18.69 5.79 -1.67
C ALA A 12 17.44 5.12 -2.26
N MET A 13 16.27 5.74 -2.11
CA MET A 13 15.03 5.20 -2.69
C MET A 13 15.12 5.15 -4.22
N ASP A 14 15.69 6.16 -4.87
CA ASP A 14 15.91 6.17 -6.31
C ASP A 14 16.76 4.99 -6.76
N GLN A 15 17.89 4.76 -6.05
CA GLN A 15 18.78 3.63 -6.35
C GLN A 15 18.07 2.28 -6.19
N ILE A 16 17.26 2.14 -5.15
CA ILE A 16 16.53 0.90 -4.87
C ILE A 16 15.41 0.72 -5.92
N MET A 17 14.58 1.75 -6.12
CA MET A 17 13.39 1.64 -6.99
C MET A 17 13.76 1.56 -8.48
N SER A 18 14.92 2.07 -8.89
CA SER A 18 15.42 1.89 -10.26
C SER A 18 16.10 0.53 -10.47
N GLY A 19 16.39 -0.20 -9.37
CA GLY A 19 17.12 -1.47 -9.45
C GLY A 19 18.63 -1.30 -9.54
N ALA A 20 19.15 -0.10 -9.33
CA ALA A 20 20.59 0.16 -9.35
C ALA A 20 21.29 -0.30 -8.06
N SER A 21 20.53 -0.42 -6.97
CA SER A 21 21.05 -0.87 -5.68
C SER A 21 21.06 -2.41 -5.62
N GLY A 22 22.13 -2.98 -5.15
CA GLY A 22 22.20 -4.43 -4.88
C GLY A 22 21.47 -4.79 -3.58
N ASP A 23 21.24 -6.09 -3.39
CA ASP A 23 20.47 -6.60 -2.23
C ASP A 23 21.12 -6.21 -0.90
N ILE A 24 22.47 -6.30 -0.82
CA ILE A 24 23.21 -5.96 0.41
C ILE A 24 23.01 -4.47 0.75
N GLN A 25 23.09 -3.61 -0.25
CA GLN A 25 22.92 -2.16 -0.06
C GLN A 25 21.48 -1.85 0.38
N THR A 26 20.51 -2.46 -0.26
CA THR A 26 19.08 -2.31 0.07
C THR A 26 18.81 -2.81 1.50
N ALA A 27 19.38 -3.96 1.89
CA ALA A 27 19.25 -4.51 3.24
C ALA A 27 19.90 -3.57 4.27
N THR A 28 21.08 -3.06 3.96
CA THR A 28 21.82 -2.13 4.84
C THR A 28 21.01 -0.85 5.09
N PHE A 29 20.44 -0.29 4.02
CA PHE A 29 19.58 0.90 4.12
C PHE A 29 18.36 0.61 5.01
N ALA A 30 17.62 -0.46 4.69
CA ALA A 30 16.38 -0.80 5.38
C ALA A 30 16.61 -1.11 6.86
N PHE A 31 17.63 -1.92 7.15
CA PHE A 31 17.98 -2.29 8.53
C PHE A 31 18.61 -1.12 9.28
N GLY A 32 19.41 -0.32 8.59
CA GLY A 32 20.05 0.87 9.20
C GLY A 32 19.01 1.88 9.72
N LEU A 33 17.96 2.14 8.91
CA LEU A 33 16.84 3.00 9.35
C LEU A 33 16.09 2.39 10.52
N LEU A 34 15.86 1.07 10.48
CA LEU A 34 15.20 0.34 11.57
C LEU A 34 16.03 0.46 12.86
N ALA A 35 17.33 0.17 12.78
CA ALA A 35 18.22 0.11 13.95
C ALA A 35 18.40 1.46 14.62
N LYS A 36 18.43 2.55 13.84
CA LYS A 36 18.57 3.89 14.43
C LYS A 36 17.22 4.49 14.86
N GLY A 37 16.12 3.95 14.36
CA GLY A 37 14.79 4.56 14.45
C GLY A 37 14.57 5.58 13.33
N ILE A 38 13.52 5.39 12.54
CA ILE A 38 13.20 6.29 11.44
C ILE A 38 12.46 7.54 11.97
N THR A 39 12.83 8.72 11.48
CA THR A 39 12.11 9.96 11.81
C THR A 39 10.96 10.19 10.81
N ALA A 40 10.01 11.06 11.18
CA ALA A 40 8.89 11.41 10.29
C ALA A 40 9.40 12.03 8.98
N ALA A 41 10.43 12.87 9.05
CA ALA A 41 11.01 13.50 7.86
C ALA A 41 11.66 12.47 6.93
N GLU A 42 12.34 11.47 7.49
CA GLU A 42 12.92 10.38 6.69
C GLU A 42 11.84 9.51 6.06
N LEU A 43 10.78 9.23 6.81
CA LEU A 43 9.66 8.42 6.32
C LEU A 43 8.93 9.15 5.18
N ASP A 44 8.71 10.46 5.33
CA ASP A 44 8.11 11.30 4.30
C ASP A 44 8.96 11.29 3.02
N ALA A 45 10.27 11.50 3.15
CA ALA A 45 11.18 11.46 2.01
C ALA A 45 11.20 10.09 1.31
N ALA A 46 11.09 9.00 2.09
CA ALA A 46 11.03 7.64 1.55
C ALA A 46 9.70 7.42 0.81
N ALA A 47 8.59 7.93 1.35
CA ALA A 47 7.27 7.82 0.71
C ALA A 47 7.26 8.58 -0.63
N GLU A 48 7.78 9.79 -0.65
CA GLU A 48 7.91 10.58 -1.90
C GLU A 48 8.80 9.85 -2.92
N GLY A 49 9.92 9.29 -2.46
CA GLY A 49 10.80 8.49 -3.32
C GLY A 49 10.08 7.29 -3.93
N MET A 50 9.25 6.59 -3.16
CA MET A 50 8.47 5.46 -3.67
C MET A 50 7.38 5.93 -4.65
N LEU A 51 6.69 7.02 -4.33
CA LEU A 51 5.63 7.57 -5.17
C LEU A 51 6.15 8.08 -6.52
N SER A 52 7.41 8.54 -6.59
CA SER A 52 7.99 9.01 -7.85
C SER A 52 8.12 7.88 -8.89
N PHE A 53 8.13 6.62 -8.45
CA PHE A 53 8.16 5.44 -9.32
C PHE A 53 6.78 4.79 -9.46
N ALA A 54 5.74 5.36 -8.86
CA ALA A 54 4.40 4.80 -8.94
C ALA A 54 3.79 5.05 -10.34
N ARG A 55 3.00 4.09 -10.80
CA ARG A 55 2.23 4.29 -12.03
C ARG A 55 1.05 5.23 -11.74
N PRO A 56 0.71 6.12 -12.68
CA PRO A 56 -0.44 7.00 -12.51
C PRO A 56 -1.75 6.20 -12.48
N VAL A 57 -2.71 6.72 -11.74
CA VAL A 57 -4.06 6.15 -11.71
C VAL A 57 -4.86 6.79 -12.86
N HIS A 58 -5.19 5.97 -13.85
CA HIS A 58 -5.98 6.40 -15.00
C HIS A 58 -7.46 6.15 -14.72
N ASP A 59 -8.13 7.16 -14.20
CA ASP A 59 -9.56 7.11 -13.89
C ASP A 59 -10.15 8.50 -14.19
N PRO A 60 -11.05 8.62 -15.17
CA PRO A 60 -11.62 9.94 -15.52
C PRO A 60 -12.45 10.56 -14.39
N GLN A 61 -12.89 9.76 -13.41
CA GLN A 61 -13.67 10.26 -12.27
C GLN A 61 -12.78 10.68 -11.09
N LEU A 62 -11.47 10.39 -11.16
CA LEU A 62 -10.58 10.50 -9.99
C LEU A 62 -10.58 11.90 -9.37
N ALA A 63 -10.49 12.95 -10.20
CA ALA A 63 -10.45 14.32 -9.69
C ALA A 63 -11.73 14.65 -8.90
N GLY A 64 -12.90 14.37 -9.46
CA GLY A 64 -14.16 14.59 -8.78
C GLY A 64 -14.34 13.73 -7.53
N VAL A 65 -13.81 12.52 -7.56
CA VAL A 65 -13.83 11.60 -6.39
C VAL A 65 -12.97 12.18 -5.26
N ILE A 66 -11.79 12.70 -5.57
CA ILE A 66 -10.92 13.35 -4.58
C ILE A 66 -11.58 14.60 -4.01
N GLU A 67 -12.18 15.43 -4.88
CA GLU A 67 -12.90 16.66 -4.46
C GLU A 67 -14.05 16.37 -3.50
N ARG A 68 -14.68 15.18 -3.62
CA ARG A 68 -15.74 14.74 -2.71
C ARG A 68 -15.20 14.23 -1.37
N GLY A 69 -13.89 14.33 -1.11
CA GLY A 69 -13.29 13.93 0.15
C GLY A 69 -12.97 12.44 0.22
N ALA A 70 -12.45 11.88 -0.87
CA ALA A 70 -12.09 10.45 -0.90
C ALA A 70 -11.08 10.08 0.17
N VAL A 71 -11.24 8.87 0.74
CA VAL A 71 -10.36 8.37 1.80
C VAL A 71 -9.70 7.06 1.40
N ASP A 72 -8.53 6.78 1.97
CA ASP A 72 -7.92 5.45 1.97
C ASP A 72 -8.15 4.81 3.34
N ILE A 73 -8.38 3.51 3.37
CA ILE A 73 -8.52 2.75 4.61
C ILE A 73 -7.49 1.61 4.55
N VAL A 74 -6.32 1.88 5.09
CA VAL A 74 -5.19 0.97 4.95
C VAL A 74 -4.42 0.86 6.27
N GLY A 75 -3.92 -0.32 6.56
CA GLY A 75 -3.02 -0.54 7.69
C GLY A 75 -1.64 -0.92 7.18
N THR A 76 -0.67 -0.86 8.07
CA THR A 76 0.70 -1.28 7.74
C THR A 76 0.79 -2.76 7.38
N GLY A 77 -0.13 -3.57 7.90
CA GLY A 77 -0.14 -5.02 7.69
C GLY A 77 1.00 -5.70 8.43
N GLY A 78 1.00 -7.02 8.38
CA GLY A 78 2.13 -7.80 8.90
C GLY A 78 2.30 -7.78 10.41
N ASP A 79 1.27 -7.40 11.15
CA ASP A 79 1.31 -7.34 12.63
C ASP A 79 1.14 -8.73 13.29
N GLY A 80 0.86 -9.74 12.49
CA GLY A 80 0.67 -11.12 13.00
C GLY A 80 -0.63 -11.32 13.77
N ALA A 81 -1.50 -10.33 13.83
CA ALA A 81 -2.72 -10.40 14.65
C ALA A 81 -3.76 -11.38 14.13
N ASN A 82 -3.69 -11.74 12.84
CA ASN A 82 -4.61 -12.71 12.21
C ASN A 82 -6.09 -12.38 12.45
N THR A 83 -6.41 -11.09 12.48
CA THR A 83 -7.79 -10.65 12.68
C THR A 83 -8.58 -10.69 11.37
N VAL A 84 -9.89 -10.48 11.47
CA VAL A 84 -10.75 -10.30 10.31
C VAL A 84 -10.31 -9.06 9.51
N ASN A 85 -10.67 -8.99 8.23
CA ASN A 85 -10.24 -7.91 7.35
C ASN A 85 -11.03 -6.63 7.61
N ILE A 86 -10.75 -6.01 8.76
CA ILE A 86 -11.46 -4.83 9.26
C ILE A 86 -11.44 -3.71 8.20
N SER A 87 -10.28 -3.46 7.60
CA SER A 87 -10.15 -2.36 6.64
C SER A 87 -11.01 -2.56 5.39
N THR A 88 -11.22 -3.81 4.94
CA THR A 88 -12.10 -4.06 3.79
C THR A 88 -13.57 -3.93 4.19
N MET A 89 -13.94 -4.39 5.39
CA MET A 89 -15.30 -4.19 5.90
C MET A 89 -15.61 -2.70 6.05
N SER A 90 -14.69 -1.94 6.64
CA SER A 90 -14.82 -0.49 6.79
C SER A 90 -14.97 0.22 5.45
N MET A 91 -14.20 -0.21 4.45
CA MET A 91 -14.30 0.33 3.08
C MET A 91 -15.73 0.28 2.55
N ILE A 92 -16.39 -0.87 2.72
CA ILE A 92 -17.76 -1.07 2.22
C ILE A 92 -18.74 -0.14 2.97
N VAL A 93 -18.62 -0.07 4.30
CA VAL A 93 -19.51 0.76 5.13
C VAL A 93 -19.33 2.25 4.81
N ILE A 94 -18.07 2.69 4.66
CA ILE A 94 -17.75 4.08 4.34
C ILE A 94 -18.29 4.43 2.94
N ALA A 95 -18.09 3.58 1.97
CA ALA A 95 -18.60 3.81 0.61
C ALA A 95 -20.14 3.82 0.61
N ALA A 96 -20.77 2.95 1.39
CA ALA A 96 -22.25 2.91 1.52
C ALA A 96 -22.81 4.17 2.19
N SER A 97 -21.99 4.89 2.98
CA SER A 97 -22.40 6.17 3.56
C SER A 97 -22.21 7.36 2.60
N GLY A 98 -21.74 7.09 1.35
CA GLY A 98 -21.56 8.11 0.32
C GLY A 98 -20.17 8.74 0.26
N VAL A 99 -19.23 8.27 1.08
CA VAL A 99 -17.84 8.76 1.05
C VAL A 99 -17.02 7.88 0.09
N PRO A 100 -16.45 8.44 -0.97
CA PRO A 100 -15.66 7.63 -1.90
C PRO A 100 -14.44 7.02 -1.24
N VAL A 101 -14.10 5.78 -1.59
CA VAL A 101 -12.92 5.10 -1.06
C VAL A 101 -11.93 4.78 -2.19
N LEU A 102 -10.69 5.22 -2.02
CA LEU A 102 -9.56 4.93 -2.91
C LEU A 102 -8.61 4.01 -2.13
N LYS A 103 -8.97 2.73 -2.03
CA LYS A 103 -8.27 1.80 -1.16
C LYS A 103 -6.99 1.26 -1.81
N HIS A 104 -5.85 1.58 -1.23
CA HIS A 104 -4.56 1.01 -1.63
C HIS A 104 -4.31 -0.29 -0.87
N GLY A 105 -3.81 -1.32 -1.54
CA GLY A 105 -3.55 -2.58 -0.85
C GLY A 105 -2.95 -3.67 -1.73
N ASN A 106 -2.56 -4.75 -1.09
CA ASN A 106 -1.91 -5.89 -1.75
C ASN A 106 -2.59 -7.20 -1.35
N ARG A 107 -2.15 -8.30 -1.94
CA ARG A 107 -2.48 -9.65 -1.45
C ARG A 107 -1.76 -9.88 -0.14
N ALA A 108 -2.31 -10.72 0.71
CA ALA A 108 -1.67 -11.07 1.98
C ALA A 108 -0.35 -11.81 1.68
N ALA A 109 0.74 -11.26 2.16
CA ALA A 109 2.08 -11.85 1.95
C ALA A 109 2.28 -13.12 2.80
N SER A 110 1.42 -13.36 3.79
CA SER A 110 1.60 -14.42 4.80
C SER A 110 0.55 -15.54 4.76
N SER A 111 -0.42 -15.54 3.83
CA SER A 111 -1.49 -16.55 3.81
C SER A 111 -1.13 -17.75 2.92
N LYS A 112 -0.06 -18.45 3.28
CA LYS A 112 0.24 -19.80 2.76
C LYS A 112 -0.26 -20.88 3.69
N UNK A 113 -1.18 -20.73 4.30
CA UNK A 113 -1.62 -21.76 5.17
C UNK A 113 -3.04 -22.09 4.94
N UNK A 114 -3.29 -22.90 4.94
CA UNK A 114 -4.34 -23.69 4.87
C UNK A 114 -5.68 -23.29 4.32
N UNK A 115 -6.09 -23.89 3.69
CA UNK A 115 -7.28 -23.82 2.99
C UNK A 115 -8.57 -23.77 3.76
N UNK A 116 -8.64 -24.10 4.88
CA UNK A 116 -9.84 -24.19 5.57
C UNK A 116 -10.22 -22.89 6.30
N UNK A 117 -9.44 -22.15 6.69
CA UNK A 117 -9.76 -20.92 7.36
C UNK A 117 -9.58 -19.74 6.41
N UNK A 118 -9.82 -19.96 5.46
CA UNK A 118 -9.70 -19.02 4.43
C UNK A 118 -10.45 -17.72 4.46
N UNK A 119 -11.24 -17.60 5.07
CA UNK A 119 -12.00 -16.40 5.14
C UNK A 119 -11.41 -15.34 6.01
N UNK A 120 -10.74 -15.70 6.87
CA UNK A 120 -10.21 -14.80 7.79
C UNK A 120 -8.90 -14.17 7.38
N UNK A 121 -8.18 -14.77 6.70
CA UNK A 121 -6.90 -14.25 6.42
C UNK A 121 -6.71 -13.75 4.98
N UNK A 122 -7.69 -13.49 4.43
CA UNK A 122 -7.63 -12.95 3.11
C UNK A 122 -7.31 -11.46 3.21
N UNK A 123 -6.53 -11.08 2.45
CA UNK A 123 -6.21 -9.71 2.30
C UNK A 123 -7.29 -9.04 1.51
N UNK A 124 -7.23 -7.98 1.32
CA UNK A 124 -8.18 -7.26 0.55
C UNK A 124 -8.42 -7.79 -0.81
N ALA A 125 -7.33 -7.94 -1.51
CA ALA A 125 -7.42 -8.40 -2.89
C ALA A 125 -8.11 -9.76 -2.99
N ASP A 126 -7.65 -10.71 -2.18
CA ASP A 126 -8.20 -12.07 -2.20
C ASP A 126 -9.70 -12.11 -1.90
N MET A 127 -10.15 -11.27 -0.99
CA MET A 127 -11.58 -11.22 -0.64
C MET A 127 -12.39 -10.58 -1.76
N LEU A 128 -11.88 -9.53 -2.37
CA LEU A 128 -12.57 -8.87 -3.49
C LEU A 128 -12.71 -9.85 -4.68
N GLU A 129 -11.66 -10.62 -4.97
CA GLU A 129 -11.72 -11.66 -6.01
C GLU A 129 -12.75 -12.73 -5.68
N ALA A 130 -12.87 -13.13 -4.40
CA ALA A 130 -13.88 -14.12 -3.97
C ALA A 130 -15.30 -13.59 -4.17
N PHE A 131 -15.50 -12.27 -4.15
CA PHE A 131 -16.78 -11.64 -4.47
C PHE A 131 -16.97 -11.38 -5.96
N GLY A 132 -16.02 -11.84 -6.79
CA GLY A 132 -16.10 -11.65 -8.23
C GLY A 132 -15.66 -10.26 -8.71
N ILE A 133 -15.01 -9.49 -7.86
CA ILE A 133 -14.53 -8.16 -8.21
C ILE A 133 -13.16 -8.29 -8.87
N ASP A 134 -13.03 -7.73 -10.06
CA ASP A 134 -11.76 -7.72 -10.80
C ASP A 134 -10.80 -6.72 -10.16
N ILE A 135 -9.84 -7.23 -9.41
CA ILE A 135 -8.87 -6.37 -8.69
C ILE A 135 -7.90 -5.63 -9.63
N GLU A 136 -7.74 -6.09 -10.85
CA GLU A 136 -6.89 -5.40 -11.83
C GLU A 136 -7.55 -4.11 -12.32
N ASN A 137 -8.87 -4.12 -12.48
CA ASN A 137 -9.65 -2.91 -12.73
C ASN A 137 -9.93 -2.18 -11.42
N GLY A 138 -10.38 -2.91 -10.41
CA GLY A 138 -10.54 -2.42 -9.04
C GLY A 138 -11.66 -1.44 -8.79
N LEU A 139 -12.49 -1.15 -9.80
CA LEU A 139 -13.58 -0.18 -9.65
C LEU A 139 -14.89 -0.90 -9.29
N VAL A 140 -15.52 -0.45 -8.21
CA VAL A 140 -16.83 -0.94 -7.78
C VAL A 140 -17.77 0.26 -7.61
N THR A 141 -18.85 0.25 -8.36
CA THR A 141 -19.90 1.26 -8.30
C THR A 141 -21.25 0.55 -8.24
N SER A 142 -22.28 1.29 -7.88
CA SER A 142 -23.66 0.76 -7.84
C SER A 142 -24.60 1.67 -8.63
N PRO A 143 -25.29 1.14 -9.63
CA PRO A 143 -26.33 1.95 -10.32
C PRO A 143 -27.45 2.39 -9.39
N GLU A 144 -27.74 1.61 -8.36
CA GLU A 144 -28.82 1.91 -7.39
C GLU A 144 -28.38 2.95 -6.35
N HIS A 145 -27.06 3.11 -6.16
CA HIS A 145 -26.47 4.03 -5.18
C HIS A 145 -25.36 4.84 -5.87
N PRO A 146 -25.72 5.93 -6.56
CA PRO A 146 -24.76 6.69 -7.36
C PRO A 146 -23.55 7.25 -6.58
N ASP A 147 -23.72 7.47 -5.29
CA ASP A 147 -22.64 7.96 -4.43
C ASP A 147 -21.69 6.86 -3.96
N PHE A 148 -22.08 5.58 -4.15
CA PHE A 148 -21.22 4.46 -3.78
C PHE A 148 -20.06 4.35 -4.77
N TYR A 149 -18.85 4.59 -4.27
CA TYR A 149 -17.65 4.52 -5.10
C TYR A 149 -16.50 3.89 -4.30
N VAL A 150 -15.98 2.79 -4.82
CA VAL A 150 -14.78 2.15 -4.31
C VAL A 150 -13.83 1.92 -5.48
N ARG A 151 -12.59 2.37 -5.35
CA ARG A 151 -11.52 2.05 -6.28
C ARG A 151 -10.43 1.32 -5.52
N PHE A 152 -10.24 0.04 -5.83
CA PHE A 152 -9.15 -0.74 -5.26
C PHE A 152 -7.89 -0.52 -6.11
N LEU A 153 -6.84 -0.06 -5.49
CA LEU A 153 -5.55 0.24 -6.13
C LEU A 153 -4.57 -0.86 -5.72
N PHE A 154 -4.46 -1.87 -6.57
CA PHE A 154 -3.64 -3.05 -6.30
C PHE A 154 -2.16 -2.65 -6.29
N ALA A 155 -1.50 -2.73 -5.13
CA ALA A 155 -0.16 -2.19 -4.91
C ALA A 155 0.88 -2.75 -5.88
N ALA A 156 0.81 -4.05 -6.20
CA ALA A 156 1.76 -4.66 -7.14
C ALA A 156 1.67 -4.05 -8.55
N ARG A 157 0.47 -3.60 -8.94
CA ARG A 157 0.25 -2.95 -10.24
C ARG A 157 0.80 -1.52 -10.25
N PHE A 158 0.58 -0.79 -9.16
CA PHE A 158 0.93 0.64 -9.10
C PHE A 158 2.36 0.89 -8.65
N HIS A 159 2.97 -0.04 -7.92
CA HIS A 159 4.36 0.07 -7.46
C HIS A 159 5.23 -1.09 -7.98
N PRO A 160 5.38 -1.21 -9.31
CA PRO A 160 6.16 -2.33 -9.86
C PRO A 160 7.64 -2.31 -9.44
N ALA A 161 8.15 -1.12 -9.08
CA ALA A 161 9.53 -0.96 -8.61
C ALA A 161 9.80 -1.71 -7.30
N MET A 162 8.75 -2.00 -6.52
CA MET A 162 8.90 -2.76 -5.27
C MET A 162 9.43 -4.18 -5.50
N ARG A 163 9.43 -4.68 -6.75
CA ARG A 163 10.05 -5.97 -7.07
C ARG A 163 11.54 -6.01 -6.71
N PHE A 164 12.21 -4.85 -6.71
CA PHE A 164 13.62 -4.77 -6.36
C PHE A 164 13.87 -4.85 -4.84
N ALA A 165 12.93 -4.39 -4.04
CA ALA A 165 13.03 -4.49 -2.58
C ALA A 165 12.41 -5.79 -2.02
N GLY A 166 11.57 -6.46 -2.79
CA GLY A 166 10.82 -7.64 -2.36
C GLY A 166 11.68 -8.77 -1.81
N PRO A 167 12.70 -9.25 -2.55
CA PRO A 167 13.58 -10.32 -2.07
C PRO A 167 14.28 -9.97 -0.76
N VAL A 168 14.81 -8.75 -0.65
CA VAL A 168 15.49 -8.27 0.56
C VAL A 168 14.54 -8.26 1.77
N ARG A 169 13.32 -7.76 1.58
CA ARG A 169 12.31 -7.73 2.65
C ARG A 169 12.00 -9.15 3.16
N LYS A 170 11.88 -10.09 2.22
CA LYS A 170 11.61 -11.50 2.53
C LYS A 170 12.75 -12.14 3.32
N GLU A 171 14.00 -11.87 2.92
CA GLU A 171 15.18 -12.42 3.58
C GLU A 171 15.44 -11.81 4.96
N LEU A 172 15.26 -10.49 5.08
CA LEU A 172 15.42 -9.79 6.37
C LEU A 172 14.41 -10.29 7.41
N ALA A 173 13.19 -10.60 6.97
CA ALA A 173 12.12 -11.16 7.81
C ALA A 173 11.82 -10.34 9.08
N VAL A 174 12.10 -9.02 9.03
CA VAL A 174 11.75 -8.07 10.09
C VAL A 174 11.03 -6.87 9.48
N PRO A 175 10.14 -6.21 10.22
CA PRO A 175 9.52 -4.98 9.73
C PRO A 175 10.57 -3.90 9.50
N THR A 176 10.49 -3.24 8.34
CA THR A 176 11.43 -2.17 7.96
C THR A 176 10.63 -0.96 7.50
N VAL A 177 11.33 0.08 7.03
CA VAL A 177 10.71 1.26 6.42
C VAL A 177 9.66 0.85 5.35
N PHE A 178 9.94 -0.19 4.59
CA PHE A 178 9.01 -0.64 3.53
C PHE A 178 7.65 -1.12 4.06
N ASN A 179 7.56 -1.50 5.33
CA ASN A 179 6.28 -1.87 5.95
C ASN A 179 5.46 -0.62 6.30
N LEU A 180 6.14 0.48 6.63
CA LEU A 180 5.49 1.74 6.97
C LEU A 180 5.02 2.51 5.73
N LEU A 181 5.63 2.25 4.57
CA LEU A 181 5.34 2.99 3.35
C LEU A 181 3.96 2.66 2.75
N GLY A 182 3.43 1.46 2.98
CA GLY A 182 2.16 1.03 2.38
C GLY A 182 1.04 2.06 2.55
N PRO A 183 0.71 2.47 3.78
CA PRO A 183 -0.32 3.48 4.00
C PRO A 183 -0.01 4.87 3.45
N LEU A 184 1.27 5.18 3.24
CA LEU A 184 1.71 6.52 2.86
C LEU A 184 1.89 6.70 1.36
N THR A 185 1.74 5.62 0.57
CA THR A 185 2.09 5.64 -0.85
C THR A 185 0.91 5.26 -1.76
N ASN A 186 -0.30 5.66 -1.37
CA ASN A 186 -1.46 5.51 -2.25
C ASN A 186 -1.24 6.35 -3.52
N PRO A 187 -1.21 5.74 -4.71
CA PRO A 187 -0.91 6.48 -5.95
C PRO A 187 -1.98 7.50 -6.34
N ALA A 188 -3.21 7.38 -5.80
CA ALA A 188 -4.28 8.35 -6.04
C ALA A 188 -4.20 9.56 -5.11
N ARG A 189 -3.38 9.52 -4.05
CA ARG A 189 -3.18 10.61 -3.08
C ARG A 189 -4.53 11.16 -2.54
N PRO A 190 -5.36 10.32 -1.90
CA PRO A 190 -6.60 10.81 -1.30
C PRO A 190 -6.32 11.82 -0.18
N GLN A 191 -7.35 12.59 0.20
CA GLN A 191 -7.20 13.66 1.19
C GLN A 191 -6.97 13.13 2.61
N ALA A 192 -7.38 11.89 2.88
CA ALA A 192 -7.24 11.29 4.21
C ALA A 192 -6.94 9.79 4.10
N SER A 193 -6.19 9.29 5.10
CA SER A 193 -5.96 7.85 5.27
C SER A 193 -5.68 7.52 6.74
#